data_7b8e3a70dcc3b67222cd603382cc26b9
#
_entry.id   7b8e3a70dcc3b67222cd603382cc26b9
#
_cell.length_a   1.000
_cell.length_b   1.000
_cell.length_c   1.000
_cell.angle_alpha   90.00
_cell.angle_beta   90.00
_cell.angle_gamma   90.00
#
_symmetry.space_group_name_H-M   'P 1'
#
loop_
_entity.id
_entity.type
_entity.pdbx_description
1 polymer ?
#
loop_
_entity_poly.entity_id
_entity_poly.type
_entity_poly.pdbx_seq_one_letter_code
_entity_poly.pdbx_strand_id
1 'polypeptide(L)'
;MNRLAHADFFPNIALPPTDEPENALGLILDDPDLPAIMVTTADAVSLSPLAGGRRTEDRAATFLAHELARAALVPSAEIPAQTVTMRSVARFRLNDTGAVCEAMLVYPGEASISDGKLSVLAPVGTALLGLSQGQLMPYATADGSVKTLTLLDVVFQPESCGLEWR
;
A
#
# COMPACT_ATOMS: atom_id res chain seq x y z
N MET A 1 -63.53 6.23 -6.68
CA MET A 1 -62.65 7.18 -6.05
C MET A 1 -61.29 6.57 -5.84
N ASN A 2 -60.47 6.83 -6.79
CA ASN A 2 -59.14 6.19 -6.85
C ASN A 2 -58.15 6.94 -6.02
N ARG A 3 -57.74 6.32 -4.97
CA ARG A 3 -56.47 6.64 -4.35
C ARG A 3 -55.42 5.76 -4.94
N LEU A 4 -54.86 6.21 -5.99
CA LEU A 4 -53.58 5.65 -6.43
C LEU A 4 -52.55 5.94 -5.36
N ALA A 5 -52.17 4.89 -4.67
CA ALA A 5 -51.03 4.89 -3.82
C ALA A 5 -49.80 5.24 -4.67
N HIS A 6 -49.31 6.44 -4.50
CA HIS A 6 -48.08 6.91 -5.16
C HIS A 6 -46.84 6.44 -4.41
N ALA A 7 -46.96 5.39 -3.63
CA ALA A 7 -45.85 4.89 -2.82
C ALA A 7 -44.89 3.99 -3.59
N ASP A 8 -45.24 3.57 -4.80
CA ASP A 8 -44.50 2.48 -5.46
C ASP A 8 -43.67 2.93 -6.67
N PHE A 9 -43.43 4.21 -6.82
CA PHE A 9 -42.72 4.70 -7.99
C PHE A 9 -41.38 5.39 -7.69
N PHE A 10 -40.69 4.93 -6.65
CA PHE A 10 -39.27 5.06 -6.62
C PHE A 10 -38.69 3.68 -6.88
N PRO A 11 -38.23 3.42 -8.11
CA PRO A 11 -37.33 2.29 -8.27
C PRO A 11 -36.27 2.48 -7.23
N ASN A 12 -35.94 1.40 -6.57
CA ASN A 12 -34.80 1.28 -5.71
C ASN A 12 -33.60 1.84 -6.51
N ILE A 13 -33.45 3.16 -6.48
CA ILE A 13 -32.21 3.80 -6.89
C ILE A 13 -31.28 3.36 -5.79
N ALA A 14 -30.57 2.27 -6.05
CA ALA A 14 -29.33 2.01 -5.33
C ALA A 14 -28.59 3.31 -5.38
N LEU A 15 -28.56 4.04 -4.26
CA LEU A 15 -27.67 5.17 -4.10
C LEU A 15 -26.31 4.67 -4.59
N PRO A 16 -25.64 5.40 -5.47
CA PRO A 16 -24.27 5.05 -5.78
C PRO A 16 -23.58 4.87 -4.45
N PRO A 17 -22.72 3.86 -4.31
CA PRO A 17 -22.01 3.67 -3.06
C PRO A 17 -21.47 5.03 -2.67
N THR A 18 -21.92 5.51 -1.54
CA THR A 18 -21.35 6.72 -0.95
C THR A 18 -19.86 6.48 -0.98
N ASP A 19 -19.11 7.43 -1.51
CA ASP A 19 -17.65 7.42 -1.49
C ASP A 19 -17.18 7.41 -0.03
N GLU A 20 -17.53 6.33 0.65
CA GLU A 20 -17.06 6.10 1.99
C GLU A 20 -15.59 5.75 1.89
N PRO A 21 -14.73 6.40 2.67
CA PRO A 21 -13.30 6.09 2.67
C PRO A 21 -12.99 4.61 2.94
N GLU A 22 -13.94 3.86 3.46
CA GLU A 22 -13.84 2.41 3.64
C GLU A 22 -13.84 1.63 2.33
N ASN A 23 -14.49 2.16 1.30
CA ASN A 23 -14.63 1.47 0.03
C ASN A 23 -13.34 1.54 -0.83
N ALA A 24 -12.56 2.61 -0.69
CA ALA A 24 -11.34 2.80 -1.46
C ALA A 24 -10.31 1.68 -1.19
N LEU A 25 -10.12 1.32 0.07
CA LEU A 25 -9.23 0.20 0.43
C LEU A 25 -9.79 -1.13 -0.08
N GLY A 26 -11.08 -1.37 0.05
CA GLY A 26 -11.73 -2.58 -0.47
C GLY A 26 -11.52 -2.76 -1.97
N LEU A 27 -11.61 -1.68 -2.73
CA LEU A 27 -11.36 -1.71 -4.17
C LEU A 27 -9.92 -2.13 -4.50
N ILE A 28 -8.96 -1.73 -3.68
CA ILE A 28 -7.56 -2.13 -3.85
C ILE A 28 -7.37 -3.60 -3.46
N LEU A 29 -7.92 -4.02 -2.32
CA LEU A 29 -7.75 -5.37 -1.80
C LEU A 29 -8.35 -6.43 -2.74
N ASP A 30 -9.40 -6.08 -3.46
CA ASP A 30 -10.09 -6.97 -4.39
C ASP A 30 -9.60 -6.83 -5.84
N ASP A 31 -8.60 -6.00 -6.11
CA ASP A 31 -8.08 -5.77 -7.46
C ASP A 31 -7.24 -6.98 -7.93
N PRO A 32 -7.70 -7.69 -8.98
CA PRO A 32 -6.96 -8.85 -9.50
C PRO A 32 -5.69 -8.46 -10.27
N ASP A 33 -5.55 -7.20 -10.66
CA ASP A 33 -4.46 -6.70 -11.49
C ASP A 33 -3.32 -6.09 -10.67
N LEU A 34 -3.31 -6.28 -9.34
CA LEU A 34 -2.22 -5.83 -8.51
C LEU A 34 -0.88 -6.43 -8.96
N PRO A 35 0.20 -5.64 -8.99
CA PRO A 35 1.50 -6.16 -9.38
C PRO A 35 1.98 -7.22 -8.39
N ALA A 36 2.68 -8.23 -8.90
CA ALA A 36 3.34 -9.21 -8.04
C ALA A 36 4.47 -8.54 -7.25
N ILE A 37 4.49 -8.77 -5.96
CA ILE A 37 5.51 -8.19 -5.06
C ILE A 37 6.33 -9.28 -4.38
N MET A 38 7.53 -8.93 -3.97
CA MET A 38 8.44 -9.79 -3.22
C MET A 38 8.85 -9.12 -1.92
N VAL A 39 8.79 -9.88 -0.84
CA VAL A 39 9.21 -9.43 0.50
C VAL A 39 10.23 -10.42 1.05
N THR A 40 11.27 -9.92 1.70
CA THR A 40 12.21 -10.84 2.35
C THR A 40 11.54 -11.53 3.54
N THR A 41 11.94 -12.77 3.81
CA THR A 41 11.43 -13.50 4.98
C THR A 41 11.73 -12.76 6.28
N ALA A 42 12.89 -12.10 6.36
CA ALA A 42 13.26 -11.28 7.52
C ALA A 42 12.31 -10.09 7.72
N ASP A 43 12.01 -9.35 6.66
CA ASP A 43 11.07 -8.22 6.71
C ASP A 43 9.65 -8.69 7.05
N ALA A 44 9.20 -9.80 6.47
CA ALA A 44 7.87 -10.35 6.77
C ALA A 44 7.72 -10.70 8.25
N VAL A 45 8.72 -11.30 8.86
CA VAL A 45 8.72 -11.59 10.31
C VAL A 45 8.67 -10.31 11.13
N SER A 46 9.48 -9.30 10.78
CA SER A 46 9.53 -8.03 11.50
C SER A 46 8.27 -7.19 11.34
N LEU A 47 7.58 -7.30 10.20
CA LEU A 47 6.38 -6.54 9.89
C LEU A 47 5.08 -7.20 10.40
N SER A 48 5.09 -8.51 10.62
CA SER A 48 3.91 -9.25 11.06
C SER A 48 3.21 -8.67 12.29
N PRO A 49 3.91 -8.20 13.34
CA PRO A 49 3.26 -7.57 14.49
C PRO A 49 2.49 -6.29 14.13
N LEU A 50 2.95 -5.54 13.15
CA LEU A 50 2.28 -4.31 12.67
C LEU A 50 1.01 -4.63 11.87
N ALA A 51 1.03 -5.73 11.13
CA ALA A 51 -0.10 -6.20 10.34
C ALA A 51 -1.20 -6.83 11.21
N GLY A 52 -0.84 -7.34 12.39
CA GLY A 52 -1.75 -7.97 13.34
C GLY A 52 -2.49 -7.00 14.26
N GLY A 53 -2.68 -5.75 13.86
CA GLY A 53 -3.34 -4.72 14.66
C GLY A 53 -4.61 -5.22 15.36
N ARG A 54 -4.75 -4.90 16.64
CA ARG A 54 -5.85 -5.38 17.51
C ARG A 54 -7.22 -4.81 17.17
N ARG A 55 -7.29 -3.89 16.20
CA ARG A 55 -8.54 -3.28 15.75
C ARG A 55 -8.75 -3.60 14.28
N THR A 56 -9.87 -4.23 14.00
CA THR A 56 -10.36 -4.48 12.63
C THR A 56 -10.58 -3.18 11.84
N GLU A 57 -10.53 -2.04 12.51
CA GLU A 57 -10.72 -0.71 11.93
C GLU A 57 -9.41 -0.02 11.53
N ASP A 58 -8.25 -0.64 11.77
CA ASP A 58 -6.98 -0.08 11.37
C ASP A 58 -6.70 -0.40 9.90
N ARG A 59 -6.99 0.56 9.04
CA ARG A 59 -6.81 0.45 7.58
C ARG A 59 -5.36 0.24 7.19
N ALA A 60 -4.44 0.88 7.89
CA ALA A 60 -3.01 0.75 7.61
C ALA A 60 -2.54 -0.68 7.89
N ALA A 61 -2.92 -1.24 9.03
CA ALA A 61 -2.61 -2.62 9.39
C ALA A 61 -3.27 -3.62 8.42
N THR A 62 -4.51 -3.36 8.01
CA THR A 62 -5.24 -4.19 7.05
C THR A 62 -4.57 -4.21 5.69
N PHE A 63 -4.16 -3.06 5.19
CA PHE A 63 -3.44 -2.97 3.92
C PHE A 63 -2.10 -3.69 3.98
N LEU A 64 -1.32 -3.46 5.04
CA LEU A 64 -0.04 -4.16 5.24
C LEU A 64 -0.24 -5.68 5.34
N ALA A 65 -1.24 -6.14 6.07
CA ALA A 65 -1.55 -7.57 6.19
C ALA A 65 -1.86 -8.20 4.83
N HIS A 66 -2.63 -7.51 4.01
CA HIS A 66 -2.97 -7.95 2.66
C HIS A 66 -1.72 -8.06 1.77
N GLU A 67 -0.87 -7.04 1.79
CA GLU A 67 0.37 -7.02 1.01
C GLU A 67 1.33 -8.15 1.44
N LEU A 68 1.49 -8.38 2.74
CA LEU A 68 2.31 -9.48 3.24
C LEU A 68 1.74 -10.85 2.87
N ALA A 69 0.42 -11.01 2.89
CA ALA A 69 -0.24 -12.28 2.58
C ALA A 69 -0.08 -12.67 1.10
N ARG A 70 -0.10 -11.70 0.18
CA ARG A 70 0.03 -11.95 -1.26
C ARG A 70 1.46 -11.95 -1.77
N ALA A 71 2.43 -11.44 -0.99
CA ALA A 71 3.81 -11.33 -1.39
C ALA A 71 4.48 -12.70 -1.56
N ALA A 72 5.35 -12.82 -2.56
CA ALA A 72 6.30 -13.92 -2.62
C ALA A 72 7.40 -13.68 -1.58
N LEU A 73 7.58 -14.61 -0.68
CA LEU A 73 8.62 -14.53 0.35
C LEU A 73 9.92 -15.13 -0.19
N VAL A 74 10.99 -14.38 -0.11
CA VAL A 74 12.31 -14.79 -0.57
C VAL A 74 13.36 -14.52 0.51
N PRO A 75 14.43 -15.34 0.58
CA PRO A 75 15.55 -15.04 1.46
C PRO A 75 16.20 -13.70 1.11
N SER A 76 16.75 -13.01 2.12
CA SER A 76 17.39 -11.69 1.91
C SER A 76 18.50 -11.73 0.86
N ALA A 77 19.22 -12.85 0.77
CA ALA A 77 20.28 -13.02 -0.23
C ALA A 77 19.77 -13.16 -1.67
N GLU A 78 18.48 -13.45 -1.86
CA GLU A 78 17.88 -13.71 -3.16
C GLU A 78 16.96 -12.58 -3.65
N ILE A 79 16.74 -11.56 -2.83
CA ILE A 79 15.89 -10.43 -3.23
C ILE A 79 16.55 -9.62 -4.35
N PRO A 80 15.85 -9.35 -5.47
CA PRO A 80 16.42 -8.52 -6.53
C PRO A 80 16.72 -7.11 -6.05
N ALA A 81 17.84 -6.53 -6.49
CA ALA A 81 18.30 -5.20 -6.09
C ALA A 81 17.31 -4.07 -6.47
N GLN A 82 16.42 -4.33 -7.42
CA GLN A 82 15.42 -3.39 -7.92
C GLN A 82 14.07 -3.50 -7.20
N THR A 83 14.02 -4.22 -6.09
CA THR A 83 12.83 -4.42 -5.25
C THR A 83 12.96 -3.59 -3.97
N VAL A 84 11.87 -2.92 -3.58
CA VAL A 84 11.83 -2.11 -2.36
C VAL A 84 11.70 -3.03 -1.15
N THR A 85 12.68 -2.98 -0.28
CA THR A 85 12.69 -3.66 1.03
C THR A 85 12.65 -2.61 2.15
N MET A 86 12.50 -3.06 3.41
CA MET A 86 12.60 -2.14 4.53
C MET A 86 13.98 -1.46 4.52
N ARG A 87 14.00 -0.16 4.78
CA ARG A 87 15.16 0.75 4.71
C ARG A 87 15.77 0.93 3.31
N SER A 88 15.09 0.48 2.27
CA SER A 88 15.41 0.90 0.90
C SER A 88 15.07 2.36 0.70
N VAL A 89 15.86 3.05 -0.12
CA VAL A 89 15.54 4.38 -0.64
C VAL A 89 14.94 4.20 -2.04
N ALA A 90 13.69 4.59 -2.18
CA ALA A 90 12.94 4.47 -3.42
C ALA A 90 12.68 5.83 -4.05
N ARG A 91 12.81 5.90 -5.37
CA ARG A 91 12.34 7.04 -6.16
C ARG A 91 11.07 6.62 -6.90
N PHE A 92 10.02 7.38 -6.73
CA PHE A 92 8.71 7.04 -7.28
C PHE A 92 7.97 8.28 -7.76
N ARG A 93 7.02 8.07 -8.65
CA ARG A 93 6.14 9.13 -9.15
C ARG A 93 4.74 8.94 -8.60
N LEU A 94 4.17 10.01 -8.06
CA LEU A 94 2.74 10.09 -7.76
C LEU A 94 2.03 10.42 -9.08
N ASN A 95 1.23 9.47 -9.60
CA ASN A 95 0.71 9.57 -10.94
C ASN A 95 -0.38 10.64 -11.11
N ASP A 96 -1.06 11.01 -10.03
CA ASP A 96 -2.09 12.07 -10.06
C ASP A 96 -1.50 13.47 -10.28
N THR A 97 -0.37 13.78 -9.67
CA THR A 97 0.31 15.07 -9.77
C THR A 97 1.51 15.06 -10.70
N GLY A 98 2.05 13.90 -11.03
CA GLY A 98 3.31 13.73 -11.72
C GLY A 98 4.55 14.04 -10.88
N ALA A 99 4.37 14.31 -9.58
CA ALA A 99 5.48 14.62 -8.67
C ALA A 99 6.40 13.39 -8.49
N VAL A 100 7.70 13.60 -8.63
CA VAL A 100 8.73 12.60 -8.35
C VAL A 100 9.22 12.82 -6.92
N CYS A 101 9.12 11.75 -6.12
CA CYS A 101 9.52 11.74 -4.72
C CYS A 101 10.64 10.73 -4.49
N GLU A 102 11.42 10.96 -3.45
CA GLU A 102 12.41 10.01 -2.97
C GLU A 102 12.26 9.86 -1.45
N ALA A 103 12.17 8.64 -0.97
CA ALA A 103 12.01 8.36 0.45
C ALA A 103 12.62 7.02 0.84
N MET A 104 13.07 6.94 2.08
CA MET A 104 13.48 5.68 2.72
C MET A 104 12.26 5.06 3.40
N LEU A 105 11.97 3.80 3.10
CA LEU A 105 10.91 3.06 3.75
C LEU A 105 11.36 2.57 5.13
N VAL A 106 10.69 3.01 6.19
CA VAL A 106 11.10 2.73 7.57
C VAL A 106 9.95 2.20 8.41
N TYR A 107 10.27 1.67 9.58
CA TYR A 107 9.29 1.32 10.61
C TYR A 107 8.65 2.59 11.20
N PRO A 108 7.41 2.50 11.72
CA PRO A 108 6.68 3.69 12.18
C PRO A 108 7.44 4.56 13.20
N GLY A 109 8.19 3.94 14.11
CA GLY A 109 8.98 4.65 15.11
C GLY A 109 10.17 5.45 14.56
N GLU A 110 10.58 5.17 13.34
CA GLU A 110 11.70 5.83 12.66
C GLU A 110 11.23 6.90 11.66
N ALA A 111 9.91 7.03 11.45
CA ALA A 111 9.36 7.91 10.43
C ALA A 111 9.65 9.38 10.73
N SER A 112 10.09 10.10 9.70
CA SER A 112 10.34 11.54 9.72
C SER A 112 10.26 12.08 8.30
N ILE A 113 9.18 12.76 7.98
CA ILE A 113 8.97 13.32 6.64
C ILE A 113 10.07 14.33 6.29
N SER A 114 10.50 15.15 7.25
CA SER A 114 11.57 16.13 7.04
C SER A 114 12.92 15.49 6.71
N ASP A 115 13.15 14.25 7.16
CA ASP A 115 14.38 13.49 6.90
C ASP A 115 14.22 12.51 5.72
N GLY A 116 13.11 12.58 4.99
CA GLY A 116 12.84 11.68 3.88
C GLY A 116 12.55 10.23 4.29
N LYS A 117 12.09 10.01 5.53
CA LYS A 117 11.76 8.69 6.08
C LYS A 117 10.26 8.48 6.14
N LEU A 118 9.77 7.55 5.32
CA LEU A 118 8.36 7.26 5.15
C LEU A 118 7.99 5.97 5.89
N SER A 119 6.98 6.04 6.75
CA SER A 119 6.49 4.87 7.46
C SER A 119 5.91 3.82 6.50
N VAL A 120 6.21 2.55 6.74
CA VAL A 120 5.59 1.42 6.03
C VAL A 120 4.08 1.35 6.26
N LEU A 121 3.55 1.96 7.32
CA LEU A 121 2.12 2.07 7.60
C LEU A 121 1.44 3.25 6.89
N ALA A 122 2.20 4.21 6.34
CA ALA A 122 1.61 5.21 5.47
C ALA A 122 1.10 4.56 4.18
N PRO A 123 -0.01 5.02 3.58
CA PRO A 123 -0.56 4.40 2.36
C PRO A 123 0.47 4.25 1.24
N VAL A 124 1.25 5.28 0.97
CA VAL A 124 2.34 5.25 -0.02
C VAL A 124 3.45 4.29 0.41
N GLY A 125 3.78 4.23 1.71
CA GLY A 125 4.78 3.33 2.25
C GLY A 125 4.42 1.86 2.06
N THR A 126 3.19 1.47 2.39
CA THR A 126 2.70 0.11 2.17
C THR A 126 2.68 -0.23 0.67
N ALA A 127 2.27 0.70 -0.17
CA ALA A 127 2.25 0.52 -1.62
C ALA A 127 3.65 0.32 -2.22
N LEU A 128 4.69 0.91 -1.62
CA LEU A 128 6.07 0.74 -2.07
C LEU A 128 6.68 -0.61 -1.66
N LEU A 129 6.25 -1.18 -0.55
CA LEU A 129 6.83 -2.42 -0.01
C LEU A 129 6.74 -3.56 -1.03
N GLY A 130 7.89 -4.13 -1.37
CA GLY A 130 7.97 -5.27 -2.28
C GLY A 130 7.79 -4.94 -3.75
N LEU A 131 7.58 -3.68 -4.09
CA LEU A 131 7.42 -3.23 -5.47
C LEU A 131 8.75 -3.29 -6.20
N SER A 132 8.72 -3.69 -7.47
CA SER A 132 9.89 -3.71 -8.34
C SER A 132 9.88 -2.52 -9.29
N GLN A 133 11.06 -2.14 -9.76
CA GLN A 133 11.23 -1.03 -10.69
C GLN A 133 10.29 -1.15 -11.90
N GLY A 134 9.60 -0.08 -12.21
CA GLY A 134 8.66 0.02 -13.33
C GLY A 134 7.23 -0.41 -13.00
N GLN A 135 6.97 -1.01 -11.83
CA GLN A 135 5.63 -1.41 -11.45
C GLN A 135 4.80 -0.23 -10.95
N LEU A 136 3.50 -0.31 -11.18
CA LEU A 136 2.50 0.64 -10.73
C LEU A 136 1.68 0.00 -9.60
N MET A 137 1.43 0.75 -8.53
CA MET A 137 0.67 0.29 -7.37
C MET A 137 -0.40 1.30 -6.98
N PRO A 138 -1.66 0.88 -6.80
CA PRO A 138 -2.69 1.72 -6.23
C PRO A 138 -2.57 1.82 -4.71
N TYR A 139 -3.04 2.93 -4.16
CA TYR A 139 -3.15 3.15 -2.71
C TYR A 139 -4.35 4.03 -2.39
N ALA A 140 -4.92 3.83 -1.20
CA ALA A 140 -6.05 4.63 -0.71
C ALA A 140 -5.54 5.80 0.12
N THR A 141 -6.02 6.99 -0.19
CA THR A 141 -5.71 8.20 0.58
C THR A 141 -6.69 8.38 1.75
N ALA A 142 -6.35 9.28 2.68
CA ALA A 142 -7.18 9.55 3.85
C ALA A 142 -8.56 10.13 3.49
N ASP A 143 -8.69 10.79 2.34
CA ASP A 143 -9.96 11.35 1.85
C ASP A 143 -10.85 10.31 1.13
N GLY A 144 -10.43 9.07 1.07
CA GLY A 144 -11.17 7.99 0.40
C GLY A 144 -10.95 7.86 -1.10
N SER A 145 -9.99 8.60 -1.65
CA SER A 145 -9.60 8.47 -3.06
C SER A 145 -8.65 7.30 -3.28
N VAL A 146 -8.73 6.68 -4.45
CA VAL A 146 -7.72 5.73 -4.92
C VAL A 146 -6.77 6.48 -5.85
N LYS A 147 -5.49 6.45 -5.54
CA LYS A 147 -4.42 7.02 -6.35
C LYS A 147 -3.43 5.93 -6.73
N THR A 148 -2.55 6.22 -7.65
CA THR A 148 -1.51 5.27 -8.07
C THR A 148 -0.14 5.93 -8.01
N LEU A 149 0.87 5.10 -7.79
CA LEU A 149 2.27 5.48 -7.91
C LEU A 149 2.98 4.53 -8.86
N THR A 150 4.09 4.98 -9.41
CA THR A 150 4.99 4.15 -10.22
C THR A 150 6.37 4.18 -9.59
N LEU A 151 6.93 3.01 -9.32
CA LEU A 151 8.32 2.91 -8.85
C LEU A 151 9.27 3.16 -10.01
N LEU A 152 10.06 4.22 -9.89
CA LEU A 152 11.02 4.60 -10.94
C LEU A 152 12.37 3.93 -10.74
N ASP A 153 12.86 3.87 -9.49
CA ASP A 153 14.17 3.33 -9.18
C ASP A 153 14.29 3.00 -7.70
N VAL A 154 15.11 2.00 -7.39
CA VAL A 154 15.59 1.73 -6.03
C VAL A 154 17.00 2.29 -5.92
N VAL A 155 17.12 3.43 -5.27
CA VAL A 155 18.37 4.17 -5.14
C VAL A 155 19.35 3.47 -4.20
N PHE A 156 18.82 2.86 -3.15
CA PHE A 156 19.57 2.10 -2.17
C PHE A 156 18.72 0.94 -1.65
N GLN A 157 19.33 -0.21 -1.52
CA GLN A 157 18.73 -1.40 -0.90
C GLN A 157 19.76 -2.03 0.04
N PRO A 158 19.43 -2.21 1.34
CA PRO A 158 20.40 -2.76 2.30
C PRO A 158 20.95 -4.13 1.91
N GLU A 159 20.08 -5.03 1.45
CA GLU A 159 20.44 -6.40 1.08
C GLU A 159 21.46 -6.45 -0.06
N SER A 160 21.33 -5.56 -1.04
CA SER A 160 22.27 -5.50 -2.16
C SER A 160 23.65 -4.95 -1.77
N CYS A 161 23.74 -4.29 -0.62
CA CYS A 161 24.99 -3.79 -0.03
C CYS A 161 25.58 -4.74 1.01
N GLY A 162 25.00 -5.94 1.19
CA GLY A 162 25.43 -6.89 2.20
C GLY A 162 25.08 -6.50 3.64
N LEU A 163 24.17 -5.53 3.81
CA LEU A 163 23.70 -5.11 5.12
C LEU A 163 22.46 -5.96 5.49
N GLU A 164 22.66 -6.90 6.39
CA GLU A 164 21.55 -7.60 7.02
C GLU A 164 21.19 -6.89 8.32
N TRP A 165 20.00 -6.32 8.36
CA TRP A 165 19.47 -5.73 9.59
C TRP A 165 18.88 -6.85 10.44
N ARG A 166 19.47 -7.05 11.56
CA ARG A 166 18.96 -7.93 12.60
C ARG A 166 18.18 -7.15 13.64
#